data_689de34327bd729d9622ff6475d298c1
#
_entry.id   689de34327bd729d9622ff6475d298c1
#
_cell.length_a   1.000
_cell.length_b   1.000
_cell.length_c   1.000
_cell.angle_alpha   90.00
_cell.angle_beta   90.00
_cell.angle_gamma   90.00
#
_symmetry.space_group_name_H-M   'P 1'
#
loop_
_entity.id
_entity.type
_entity.pdbx_description
1 polymer ?
#
loop_
_entity_poly.entity_id
_entity_poly.type
_entity_poly.pdbx_seq_one_letter_code
_entity_poly.pdbx_strand_id
1 'polypeptide(L)'
;MTGLLNDPVLLLGLMAFGALLLALPLAFWNLRGEPRSSTSRVVQLLVVAANLLLTAQLLWRWLDSGHFPISNLYESLCFLAWGCTFTQLFVERSWPSPLVPAATTPMALVCVAFASFALPDTLQNAAPLVPALRSSWLVMHVSVIMMSYAALLV
;
A
#
# COMPACT_ATOMS: atom_id res chain seq x y z
N MET A 1 -9.12 -2.36 -23.22
CA MET A 1 -8.41 -3.35 -22.37
C MET A 1 -6.91 -3.45 -22.66
N THR A 2 -6.44 -3.10 -23.83
CA THR A 2 -5.01 -3.13 -24.22
C THR A 2 -4.17 -1.98 -23.64
N GLY A 3 -4.77 -0.88 -23.19
CA GLY A 3 -4.07 0.24 -22.56
C GLY A 3 -3.68 -0.01 -21.09
N LEU A 4 -4.44 -0.86 -20.40
CA LEU A 4 -4.22 -1.20 -18.98
C LEU A 4 -2.90 -1.96 -18.74
N LEU A 5 -2.44 -2.74 -19.72
CA LEU A 5 -1.20 -3.52 -19.61
C LEU A 5 0.06 -2.74 -20.00
N ASN A 6 -0.09 -1.55 -20.60
CA ASN A 6 1.04 -0.73 -21.01
C ASN A 6 1.43 0.34 -19.98
N ASP A 7 0.61 0.55 -18.95
CA ASP A 7 0.94 1.49 -17.87
C ASP A 7 1.64 0.74 -16.72
N PRO A 8 2.96 0.95 -16.53
CA PRO A 8 3.73 0.24 -15.49
C PRO A 8 3.21 0.55 -14.08
N VAL A 9 2.66 1.74 -13.86
CA VAL A 9 2.12 2.16 -12.56
C VAL A 9 0.90 1.31 -12.19
N LEU A 10 -0.01 1.12 -13.16
CA LEU A 10 -1.20 0.32 -12.95
C LEU A 10 -0.88 -1.16 -12.77
N LEU A 11 0.08 -1.68 -13.55
CA LEU A 11 0.54 -3.07 -13.41
C LEU A 11 1.12 -3.33 -12.02
N LEU A 12 1.98 -2.45 -11.51
CA LEU A 12 2.55 -2.58 -10.17
C LEU A 12 1.46 -2.58 -9.09
N GLY A 13 0.46 -1.71 -9.22
CA GLY A 13 -0.69 -1.67 -8.31
C GLY A 13 -1.51 -2.96 -8.34
N LEU A 14 -1.81 -3.49 -9.53
CA LEU A 14 -2.54 -4.75 -9.69
C LEU A 14 -1.77 -5.95 -9.15
N MET A 15 -0.44 -5.98 -9.33
CA MET A 15 0.41 -7.03 -8.74
C MET A 15 0.43 -6.94 -7.21
N ALA A 16 0.51 -5.73 -6.65
CA ALA A 16 0.43 -5.51 -5.20
C ALA A 16 -0.94 -5.94 -4.65
N PHE A 17 -2.03 -5.60 -5.35
CA PHE A 17 -3.37 -6.06 -5.05
C PHE A 17 -3.46 -7.59 -5.04
N GLY A 18 -2.94 -8.26 -6.07
CA GLY A 18 -2.91 -9.72 -6.16
C GLY A 18 -2.14 -10.37 -5.02
N ALA A 19 -0.99 -9.83 -4.64
CA ALA A 19 -0.19 -10.31 -3.51
C ALA A 19 -0.95 -10.18 -2.18
N LEU A 20 -1.61 -9.03 -1.93
CA LEU A 20 -2.43 -8.81 -0.73
C LEU A 20 -3.69 -9.69 -0.72
N LEU A 21 -4.31 -9.90 -1.89
CA LEU A 21 -5.48 -10.77 -2.03
C LEU A 21 -5.14 -12.22 -1.68
N LEU A 22 -3.96 -12.71 -2.07
CA LEU A 22 -3.47 -14.04 -1.69
C LEU A 22 -3.05 -14.09 -0.22
N ALA A 23 -2.49 -13.03 0.31
CA ALA A 23 -2.08 -12.95 1.72
C ALA A 23 -3.28 -12.99 2.67
N LEU A 24 -4.42 -12.39 2.30
CA LEU A 24 -5.60 -12.24 3.15
C LEU A 24 -6.14 -13.57 3.71
N PRO A 25 -6.52 -14.58 2.89
CA PRO A 25 -7.04 -15.85 3.42
C PRO A 25 -5.99 -16.59 4.26
N LEU A 26 -4.71 -16.50 3.89
CA LEU A 26 -3.62 -17.12 4.64
C LEU A 26 -3.41 -16.44 6.00
N ALA A 27 -3.56 -15.11 6.06
CA ALA A 27 -3.48 -14.36 7.32
C ALA A 27 -4.58 -14.79 8.29
N PHE A 28 -5.83 -14.92 7.80
CA PHE A 28 -6.94 -15.44 8.63
C PHE A 28 -6.77 -16.91 9.01
N TRP A 29 -6.25 -17.73 8.11
CA TRP A 29 -5.92 -19.14 8.44
C TRP A 29 -4.86 -19.23 9.53
N ASN A 30 -3.87 -18.34 9.50
CA ASN A 30 -2.77 -18.29 10.46
C ASN A 30 -3.22 -17.92 11.89
N LEU A 31 -4.42 -17.32 12.07
CA LEU A 31 -5.00 -17.07 13.41
C LEU A 31 -5.20 -18.34 14.22
N ARG A 32 -5.30 -19.51 13.57
CA ARG A 32 -5.47 -20.82 14.21
C ARG A 32 -4.16 -21.55 14.44
N GLY A 33 -3.05 -21.00 13.95
CA GLY A 33 -1.74 -21.66 13.94
C GLY A 33 -0.73 -21.00 14.88
N GLU A 34 0.47 -21.60 14.92
CA GLU A 34 1.61 -21.06 15.65
C GLU A 34 2.15 -19.78 14.99
N PRO A 35 2.59 -18.77 15.76
CA PRO A 35 3.07 -17.49 15.25
C PRO A 35 4.25 -17.56 14.25
N ARG A 36 4.98 -18.66 14.23
CA ARG A 36 6.14 -18.93 13.35
C ARG A 36 5.92 -20.11 12.40
N SER A 37 4.68 -20.41 12.05
CA SER A 37 4.34 -21.46 11.10
C SER A 37 4.87 -21.16 9.68
N SER A 38 4.89 -22.18 8.82
CA SER A 38 5.21 -21.99 7.40
C SER A 38 4.23 -21.02 6.74
N THR A 39 2.95 -21.04 7.11
CA THR A 39 1.90 -20.13 6.65
C THR A 39 2.23 -18.68 7.02
N SER A 40 2.70 -18.44 8.26
CA SER A 40 3.13 -17.10 8.68
C SER A 40 4.24 -16.55 7.82
N ARG A 41 5.23 -17.37 7.44
CA ARG A 41 6.32 -16.97 6.54
C ARG A 41 5.81 -16.63 5.13
N VAL A 42 4.87 -17.41 4.60
CA VAL A 42 4.28 -17.14 3.28
C VAL A 42 3.52 -15.82 3.30
N VAL A 43 2.70 -15.55 4.33
CA VAL A 43 2.00 -14.28 4.50
C VAL A 43 3.01 -13.12 4.53
N GLN A 44 4.07 -13.24 5.34
CA GLN A 44 5.11 -12.22 5.44
C GLN A 44 5.79 -11.97 4.09
N LEU A 45 6.12 -13.02 3.33
CA LEU A 45 6.73 -12.87 2.00
C LEU A 45 5.78 -12.16 1.01
N LEU A 46 4.49 -12.49 1.03
CA LEU A 46 3.49 -11.83 0.18
C LEU A 46 3.33 -10.35 0.55
N VAL A 47 3.33 -10.02 1.85
CA VAL A 47 3.26 -8.63 2.31
C VAL A 47 4.53 -7.86 1.97
N VAL A 48 5.72 -8.48 2.08
CA VAL A 48 6.99 -7.87 1.62
C VAL A 48 6.93 -7.60 0.12
N ALA A 49 6.47 -8.58 -0.67
CA ALA A 49 6.33 -8.39 -2.12
C ALA A 49 5.36 -7.25 -2.44
N ALA A 50 4.20 -7.19 -1.78
CA ALA A 50 3.23 -6.10 -1.95
C ALA A 50 3.83 -4.74 -1.57
N ASN A 51 4.56 -4.66 -0.46
CA ASN A 51 5.21 -3.42 -0.01
C ASN A 51 6.27 -2.94 -1.01
N LEU A 52 7.08 -3.86 -1.56
CA LEU A 52 8.09 -3.53 -2.58
C LEU A 52 7.44 -3.07 -3.89
N LEU A 53 6.34 -3.70 -4.30
CA LEU A 53 5.58 -3.30 -5.50
C LEU A 53 4.96 -1.91 -5.32
N LEU A 54 4.36 -1.61 -4.15
CA LEU A 54 3.84 -0.29 -3.82
C LEU A 54 4.98 0.76 -3.74
N THR A 55 6.13 0.39 -3.20
CA THR A 55 7.31 1.26 -3.20
C THR A 55 7.74 1.59 -4.63
N ALA A 56 7.86 0.59 -5.49
CA ALA A 56 8.22 0.79 -6.90
C ALA A 56 7.20 1.66 -7.63
N GLN A 57 5.89 1.45 -7.37
CA GLN A 57 4.81 2.24 -7.93
C GLN A 57 4.88 3.72 -7.50
N LEU A 58 5.07 3.99 -6.21
CA LEU A 58 5.18 5.34 -5.68
C LEU A 58 6.45 6.05 -6.18
N LEU A 59 7.57 5.34 -6.24
CA LEU A 59 8.82 5.87 -6.79
C LEU A 59 8.70 6.19 -8.28
N TRP A 60 8.07 5.31 -9.06
CA TRP A 60 7.84 5.57 -10.48
C TRP A 60 7.02 6.84 -10.69
N ARG A 61 5.91 6.98 -9.94
CA ARG A 61 5.09 8.20 -9.99
C ARG A 61 5.86 9.44 -9.58
N TRP A 62 6.69 9.34 -8.55
CA TRP A 62 7.52 10.45 -8.11
C TRP A 62 8.48 10.93 -9.21
N LEU A 63 9.14 9.98 -9.88
CA LEU A 63 10.09 10.31 -10.95
C LEU A 63 9.39 10.88 -12.19
N ASP A 64 8.21 10.35 -12.51
CA ASP A 64 7.43 10.75 -13.68
C ASP A 64 6.77 12.12 -13.48
N SER A 65 6.16 12.37 -12.32
CA SER A 65 5.45 13.62 -12.01
C SER A 65 6.36 14.75 -11.51
N GLY A 66 7.58 14.44 -11.08
CA GLY A 66 8.53 15.42 -10.52
C GLY A 66 8.16 15.94 -9.13
N HIS A 67 7.14 15.37 -8.48
CA HIS A 67 6.70 15.73 -7.13
C HIS A 67 6.37 14.50 -6.29
N PHE A 68 6.35 14.66 -4.97
CA PHE A 68 6.06 13.57 -4.05
C PHE A 68 4.61 13.04 -4.26
N PRO A 69 4.41 11.72 -4.33
CA PRO A 69 3.14 11.11 -4.75
C PRO A 69 2.11 11.07 -3.61
N ILE A 70 1.57 12.22 -3.23
CA ILE A 70 0.45 12.44 -2.30
C ILE A 70 -0.45 13.58 -2.77
N SER A 71 -0.43 13.88 -4.07
CA SER A 71 -1.12 15.03 -4.64
C SER A 71 -2.60 14.78 -4.92
N ASN A 72 -3.00 13.53 -5.05
CA ASN A 72 -4.37 13.11 -5.33
C ASN A 72 -4.80 11.93 -4.44
N LEU A 73 -6.09 11.60 -4.48
CA LEU A 73 -6.66 10.53 -3.67
C LEU A 73 -6.07 9.16 -3.98
N TYR A 74 -5.78 8.87 -5.25
CA TYR A 74 -5.15 7.62 -5.68
C TYR A 74 -3.78 7.43 -5.00
N GLU A 75 -2.93 8.43 -5.10
CA GLU A 75 -1.59 8.42 -4.51
C GLU A 75 -1.63 8.31 -2.99
N SER A 76 -2.55 9.03 -2.36
CA SER A 76 -2.75 8.99 -0.91
C SER A 76 -3.17 7.61 -0.43
N LEU A 77 -4.07 6.93 -1.14
CA LEU A 77 -4.50 5.56 -0.82
C LEU A 77 -3.37 4.54 -1.03
N CYS A 78 -2.59 4.67 -2.11
CA CYS A 78 -1.42 3.83 -2.33
C CYS A 78 -0.35 4.04 -1.25
N PHE A 79 -0.12 5.30 -0.86
CA PHE A 79 0.80 5.64 0.23
C PHE A 79 0.32 5.11 1.58
N LEU A 80 -0.98 5.19 1.88
CA LEU A 80 -1.56 4.62 3.09
C LEU A 80 -1.43 3.09 3.11
N ALA A 81 -1.71 2.41 1.99
CA ALA A 81 -1.54 0.95 1.88
C ALA A 81 -0.06 0.55 2.06
N TRP A 82 0.86 1.31 1.48
CA TRP A 82 2.29 1.15 1.69
C TRP A 82 2.66 1.31 3.17
N GLY A 83 2.15 2.35 3.83
CA GLY A 83 2.36 2.60 5.25
C GLY A 83 1.83 1.47 6.13
N CYS A 84 0.63 0.95 5.86
CA CYS A 84 0.05 -0.19 6.57
C CYS A 84 0.92 -1.44 6.46
N THR A 85 1.33 -1.81 5.23
CA THR A 85 2.20 -2.98 5.02
C THR A 85 3.59 -2.78 5.62
N PHE A 86 4.15 -1.56 5.55
CA PHE A 86 5.43 -1.23 6.16
C PHE A 86 5.37 -1.35 7.69
N THR A 87 4.34 -0.76 8.31
CA THR A 87 4.17 -0.81 9.78
C THR A 87 3.91 -2.24 10.24
N GLN A 88 3.12 -3.01 9.49
CA GLN A 88 2.93 -4.44 9.75
C GLN A 88 4.27 -5.18 9.82
N LEU A 89 5.10 -5.05 8.79
CA LEU A 89 6.41 -5.73 8.72
C LEU A 89 7.34 -5.30 9.86
N PHE A 90 7.30 -4.02 10.23
CA PHE A 90 8.10 -3.49 11.34
C PHE A 90 7.66 -4.07 12.68
N VAL A 91 6.36 -4.13 12.94
CA VAL A 91 5.80 -4.66 14.20
C VAL A 91 6.01 -6.16 14.28
N GLU A 92 5.75 -6.93 13.21
CA GLU A 92 5.96 -8.38 13.19
C GLU A 92 7.41 -8.79 13.41
N ARG A 93 8.37 -7.93 13.07
CA ARG A 93 9.79 -8.19 13.35
C ARG A 93 10.08 -8.20 14.85
N SER A 94 9.42 -7.33 15.63
CA SER A 94 9.63 -7.16 17.06
C SER A 94 8.69 -8.05 17.88
N TRP A 95 7.45 -8.17 17.44
CA TRP A 95 6.38 -8.95 18.07
C TRP A 95 5.64 -9.82 17.05
N PRO A 96 6.13 -11.04 16.78
CA PRO A 96 5.45 -11.97 15.90
C PRO A 96 4.06 -12.31 16.44
N SER A 97 3.01 -11.82 15.82
CA SER A 97 1.63 -12.06 16.19
C SER A 97 0.78 -12.34 14.96
N PRO A 98 -0.04 -13.38 14.93
CA PRO A 98 -0.94 -13.65 13.80
C PRO A 98 -2.08 -12.64 13.67
N LEU A 99 -2.33 -11.84 14.73
CA LEU A 99 -3.38 -10.79 14.71
C LEU A 99 -2.99 -9.60 13.85
N VAL A 100 -1.70 -9.24 13.83
CA VAL A 100 -1.21 -8.09 13.07
C VAL A 100 -1.51 -8.22 11.57
N PRO A 101 -1.09 -9.29 10.86
CA PRO A 101 -1.43 -9.43 9.44
C PRO A 101 -2.92 -9.60 9.20
N ALA A 102 -3.67 -10.21 10.11
CA ALA A 102 -5.11 -10.37 9.97
C ALA A 102 -5.87 -9.04 10.04
N ALA A 103 -5.36 -8.06 10.79
CA ALA A 103 -5.95 -6.72 10.88
C ALA A 103 -5.49 -5.79 9.76
N THR A 104 -4.19 -5.77 9.47
CA THR A 104 -3.58 -4.79 8.56
C THR A 104 -3.71 -5.16 7.07
N THR A 105 -3.62 -6.46 6.72
CA THR A 105 -3.71 -6.90 5.32
C THR A 105 -5.05 -6.52 4.67
N PRO A 106 -6.24 -6.70 5.30
CA PRO A 106 -7.50 -6.27 4.71
C PRO A 106 -7.57 -4.75 4.50
N MET A 107 -7.01 -3.95 5.41
CA MET A 107 -7.00 -2.48 5.26
C MET A 107 -6.14 -2.05 4.07
N ALA A 108 -4.91 -2.59 3.97
CA ALA A 108 -4.05 -2.33 2.81
C ALA A 108 -4.72 -2.79 1.50
N LEU A 109 -5.36 -3.96 1.49
CA LEU A 109 -6.09 -4.50 0.34
C LEU A 109 -7.23 -3.58 -0.09
N VAL A 110 -8.05 -3.10 0.86
CA VAL A 110 -9.18 -2.19 0.57
C VAL A 110 -8.66 -0.87 -0.01
N CYS A 111 -7.58 -0.31 0.54
CA CYS A 111 -6.99 0.91 0.01
C CYS A 111 -6.52 0.74 -1.45
N VAL A 112 -5.80 -0.34 -1.76
CA VAL A 112 -5.32 -0.63 -3.13
C VAL A 112 -6.50 -0.95 -4.06
N ALA A 113 -7.48 -1.75 -3.60
CA ALA A 113 -8.66 -2.08 -4.37
C ALA A 113 -9.47 -0.84 -4.74
N PHE A 114 -9.73 0.04 -3.76
CA PHE A 114 -10.46 1.27 -3.99
C PHE A 114 -9.72 2.20 -4.95
N ALA A 115 -8.41 2.36 -4.76
CA ALA A 115 -7.57 3.14 -5.66
C ALA A 115 -7.62 2.62 -7.10
N SER A 116 -7.49 1.30 -7.29
CA SER A 116 -7.35 0.70 -8.63
C SER A 116 -8.67 0.51 -9.37
N PHE A 117 -9.78 0.25 -8.66
CA PHE A 117 -11.04 -0.17 -9.28
C PHE A 117 -12.21 0.80 -9.10
N ALA A 118 -12.22 1.60 -8.02
CA ALA A 118 -13.33 2.47 -7.71
C ALA A 118 -13.10 3.92 -8.17
N LEU A 119 -11.84 4.35 -8.31
CA LEU A 119 -11.53 5.70 -8.73
C LEU A 119 -11.61 5.83 -10.26
N PRO A 120 -12.28 6.88 -10.79
CA PRO A 120 -12.30 7.18 -12.20
C PRO A 120 -10.89 7.55 -12.69
N ASP A 121 -10.61 7.30 -13.98
CA ASP A 121 -9.30 7.54 -14.62
C ASP A 121 -8.80 8.97 -14.43
N THR A 122 -9.72 9.94 -14.35
CA THR A 122 -9.39 11.36 -14.11
C THR A 122 -8.73 11.62 -12.76
N LEU A 123 -9.02 10.79 -11.73
CA LEU A 123 -8.42 10.87 -10.40
C LEU A 123 -7.22 9.94 -10.24
N GLN A 124 -7.02 9.00 -11.16
CA GLN A 124 -5.85 8.13 -11.18
C GLN A 124 -4.65 8.80 -11.87
N ASN A 125 -4.91 9.72 -12.82
CA ASN A 125 -3.86 10.45 -13.53
C ASN A 125 -3.19 11.49 -12.61
N ALA A 126 -1.86 11.62 -12.74
CA ALA A 126 -1.11 12.65 -12.05
C ALA A 126 -1.51 14.03 -12.63
N ALA A 127 -2.13 14.86 -11.82
CA ALA A 127 -2.46 16.23 -12.18
C ALA A 127 -1.32 17.18 -11.77
N PRO A 128 -1.12 18.30 -12.49
CA PRO A 128 -0.19 19.32 -12.06
C PRO A 128 -0.54 19.82 -10.65
N LEU A 129 0.47 19.92 -9.78
CA LEU A 129 0.26 20.42 -8.42
C LEU A 129 -0.34 21.81 -8.42
N VAL A 130 -1.48 21.98 -7.76
CA VAL A 130 -1.99 23.31 -7.42
C VAL A 130 -0.99 24.05 -6.54
N PRO A 131 -0.83 25.37 -6.65
CA PRO A 131 0.18 26.15 -5.93
C PRO A 131 0.21 25.89 -4.41
N ALA A 132 -0.95 25.63 -3.81
CA ALA A 132 -1.08 25.32 -2.39
C ALA A 132 -0.37 24.01 -1.97
N LEU A 133 -0.28 23.03 -2.88
CA LEU A 133 0.36 21.71 -2.62
C LEU A 133 1.88 21.70 -2.89
N ARG A 134 2.46 22.80 -3.36
CA ARG A 134 3.91 22.90 -3.65
C ARG A 134 4.76 23.12 -2.40
N SER A 135 4.14 23.20 -1.22
CA SER A 135 4.85 23.44 0.04
C SER A 135 5.46 22.13 0.57
N SER A 136 6.78 22.12 0.80
CA SER A 136 7.49 21.00 1.45
C SER A 136 6.92 20.70 2.84
N TRP A 137 6.42 21.72 3.54
CA TRP A 137 5.75 21.58 4.83
C TRP A 137 4.48 20.73 4.74
N LEU A 138 3.67 20.94 3.70
CA LEU A 138 2.45 20.16 3.49
C LEU A 138 2.78 18.70 3.22
N VAL A 139 3.78 18.42 2.37
CA VAL A 139 4.24 17.05 2.08
C VAL A 139 4.66 16.33 3.36
N MET A 140 5.48 16.97 4.21
CA MET A 140 5.87 16.40 5.49
C MET A 140 4.66 16.14 6.40
N HIS A 141 3.77 17.12 6.53
CA HIS A 141 2.61 17.04 7.42
C HIS A 141 1.67 15.90 7.01
N VAL A 142 1.32 15.80 5.73
CA VAL A 142 0.45 14.75 5.20
C VAL A 142 1.10 13.37 5.32
N SER A 143 2.40 13.26 5.03
CA SER A 143 3.12 11.98 5.16
C SER A 143 3.13 11.47 6.60
N VAL A 144 3.37 12.35 7.58
CA VAL A 144 3.36 12.00 9.01
C VAL A 144 1.95 11.57 9.45
N ILE A 145 0.91 12.27 9.01
CA ILE A 145 -0.48 11.92 9.34
C ILE A 145 -0.83 10.55 8.76
N MET A 146 -0.51 10.30 7.49
CA MET A 146 -0.78 9.00 6.85
C MET A 146 -0.05 7.85 7.54
N MET A 147 1.22 8.05 7.91
CA MET A 147 1.97 7.05 8.68
C MET A 147 1.40 6.85 10.09
N SER A 148 0.87 7.90 10.72
CA SER A 148 0.18 7.80 12.01
C SER A 148 -1.09 6.97 11.89
N TYR A 149 -1.88 7.16 10.84
CA TYR A 149 -3.05 6.32 10.56
C TYR A 149 -2.67 4.85 10.35
N ALA A 150 -1.62 4.60 9.56
CA ALA A 150 -1.11 3.25 9.37
C ALA A 150 -0.65 2.61 10.69
N ALA A 151 0.01 3.37 11.56
CA ALA A 151 0.45 2.90 12.88
C ALA A 151 -0.71 2.62 13.85
N LEU A 152 -1.80 3.39 13.78
CA LEU A 152 -2.99 3.19 14.62
C LEU A 152 -3.81 1.95 14.21
N LEU A 153 -3.62 1.45 12.98
CA LEU A 153 -4.30 0.26 12.46
C LEU A 153 -3.59 -1.06 12.86
N VAL A 154 -2.38 -0.99 13.37
CA VAL A 154 -1.55 -2.12 13.81
C VAL A 154 -1.60 -2.28 15.32
#